data_ebcf81efceb68293756f611438e90eef
#
_entry.id   ebcf81efceb68293756f611438e90eef
#
_cell.length_a   1.000
_cell.length_b   1.000
_cell.length_c   1.000
_cell.angle_alpha   90.00
_cell.angle_beta   90.00
_cell.angle_gamma   90.00
#
_symmetry.space_group_name_H-M   'P 1'
#
loop_
_entity.id
_entity.type
_entity.pdbx_description
1 polymer ?
#
loop_
_entity_poly.entity_id
_entity_poly.type
_entity_poly.pdbx_seq_one_letter_code
_entity_poly.pdbx_strand_id
1 'polypeptide(L)'
;MKQHAGIRRAVCAGLAVIWLLLVPLWTAGAETSGAPDYAQAENWAYFSDGEDRAADVFFICPTVYGGADQAFNMPMEDQKARASFLGATNMEKGIYDESCRFYAPYYRQAGLSVYDLPEEEREPWLALAYEDVKAAFMYYLENRNDGRPLVLAGFSQGADMCLRLMKDCFDDEATSGLLVACYAIGWRITEEDLRQYPHLRMASGEDDTGVIISFNSEAESVQDSLLIPAGTRSLAINPLNWRTDATPASRQENPGACFPDYSGEIVTEIPHLTGAYIDPVRGSLKVPDVSPADYPPGLSLFSEGVYHLYDYQFFYRSLQENVAVRLNAYLRAHAAR
;
A
#
# COMPACT_ATOMS: atom_id res chain seq x y z
N MET A 1 -25.95 53.90 74.76
CA MET A 1 -26.59 55.04 74.07
C MET A 1 -26.34 54.78 72.56
N LYS A 2 -27.35 54.32 71.89
CA LYS A 2 -28.09 54.98 70.78
C LYS A 2 -27.13 55.46 69.68
N GLN A 3 -27.22 55.09 68.36
CA GLN A 3 -28.38 54.98 67.46
C GLN A 3 -27.92 54.30 66.18
N HIS A 4 -28.66 53.37 65.65
CA HIS A 4 -29.47 53.38 64.39
C HIS A 4 -28.83 54.13 63.23
N ALA A 5 -28.72 53.55 62.14
CA ALA A 5 -29.55 53.04 61.10
C ALA A 5 -28.83 53.15 59.76
N GLY A 6 -29.17 52.29 58.85
CA GLY A 6 -29.36 52.68 57.51
C GLY A 6 -28.90 51.61 56.43
N ILE A 7 -29.79 50.66 56.19
CA ILE A 7 -29.68 49.77 55.08
C ILE A 7 -29.88 50.54 53.77
N ARG A 8 -28.91 50.46 52.85
CA ARG A 8 -29.19 50.74 51.46
C ARG A 8 -28.65 49.55 50.59
N ARG A 9 -29.59 48.80 50.09
CA ARG A 9 -29.35 47.81 49.04
C ARG A 9 -28.92 48.54 47.78
N ALA A 10 -27.73 48.23 47.28
CA ALA A 10 -27.33 48.54 45.92
C ALA A 10 -27.36 47.25 45.14
N VAL A 11 -28.26 47.15 44.17
CA VAL A 11 -28.37 46.11 43.17
C VAL A 11 -27.25 46.35 42.16
N CYS A 12 -26.20 45.54 42.22
CA CYS A 12 -25.21 45.48 41.12
C CYS A 12 -25.71 44.48 40.09
N ALA A 13 -26.21 45.02 38.99
CA ALA A 13 -26.45 44.24 37.78
C ALA A 13 -25.10 43.77 37.22
N GLY A 14 -24.81 42.49 37.34
CA GLY A 14 -23.64 41.87 36.72
C GLY A 14 -23.86 41.74 35.22
N LEU A 15 -23.17 42.51 34.41
CA LEU A 15 -22.98 42.28 32.98
C LEU A 15 -22.02 41.11 32.82
N ALA A 16 -22.57 39.94 32.54
CA ALA A 16 -21.80 38.81 32.06
C ALA A 16 -21.36 39.10 30.61
N VAL A 17 -20.10 39.50 30.43
CA VAL A 17 -19.47 39.59 29.12
C VAL A 17 -19.16 38.15 28.71
N ILE A 18 -20.03 37.58 27.86
CA ILE A 18 -19.75 36.33 27.17
C ILE A 18 -18.67 36.61 26.12
N TRP A 19 -17.43 36.23 26.42
CA TRP A 19 -16.39 36.10 25.42
C TRP A 19 -16.74 34.91 24.54
N LEU A 20 -17.41 35.17 23.41
CA LEU A 20 -17.43 34.25 22.27
C LEU A 20 -15.99 34.13 21.75
N LEU A 21 -15.31 33.09 22.14
CA LEU A 21 -14.12 32.63 21.47
C LEU A 21 -14.56 32.23 20.05
N LEU A 22 -14.40 33.15 19.12
CA LEU A 22 -14.36 32.85 17.68
C LEU A 22 -13.13 32.00 17.48
N VAL A 23 -13.27 30.69 17.60
CA VAL A 23 -12.32 29.74 16.97
C VAL A 23 -12.43 29.99 15.47
N PRO A 24 -11.37 30.46 14.80
CA PRO A 24 -11.42 30.52 13.36
C PRO A 24 -11.61 29.08 12.89
N LEU A 25 -12.77 28.76 12.32
CA LEU A 25 -12.89 27.63 11.42
C LEU A 25 -11.91 27.93 10.28
N TRP A 26 -10.76 27.31 10.34
CA TRP A 26 -9.90 27.15 9.19
C TRP A 26 -10.66 26.24 8.23
N THR A 27 -11.46 26.82 7.36
CA THR A 27 -11.87 26.16 6.16
C THR A 27 -10.62 26.10 5.29
N ALA A 28 -9.89 24.99 5.35
CA ALA A 28 -8.93 24.64 4.34
C ALA A 28 -9.71 24.48 3.04
N GLY A 29 -9.81 25.56 2.28
CA GLY A 29 -10.37 25.55 0.94
C GLY A 29 -9.34 25.06 -0.05
N ALA A 30 -8.93 23.80 0.02
CA ALA A 30 -8.61 23.08 -1.19
C ALA A 30 -9.94 22.49 -1.66
N GLU A 31 -10.44 22.92 -2.81
CA GLU A 31 -11.47 22.16 -3.51
C GLU A 31 -10.86 20.79 -3.79
N THR A 32 -11.11 19.83 -2.89
CA THR A 32 -10.84 18.44 -3.20
C THR A 32 -11.75 18.13 -4.37
N SER A 33 -11.18 17.76 -5.51
CA SER A 33 -11.98 17.22 -6.62
C SER A 33 -12.95 16.20 -6.02
N GLY A 34 -14.21 16.18 -6.49
CA GLY A 34 -15.20 15.23 -5.97
C GLY A 34 -14.67 13.80 -6.02
N ALA A 35 -15.24 12.91 -5.22
CA ALA A 35 -14.88 11.49 -5.26
C ALA A 35 -14.98 10.96 -6.70
N PRO A 36 -14.00 10.16 -7.18
CA PRO A 36 -14.03 9.63 -8.55
C PRO A 36 -15.25 8.72 -8.77
N ASP A 37 -15.90 8.87 -9.93
CA ASP A 37 -16.94 7.93 -10.35
C ASP A 37 -16.31 6.76 -11.10
N TYR A 38 -16.16 5.62 -10.44
CA TYR A 38 -15.53 4.42 -11.03
C TYR A 38 -16.39 3.68 -12.06
N ALA A 39 -17.61 4.13 -12.34
CA ALA A 39 -18.35 3.71 -13.52
C ALA A 39 -17.73 4.29 -14.81
N GLN A 40 -16.94 5.34 -14.71
CA GLN A 40 -16.26 5.99 -15.82
C GLN A 40 -14.88 5.40 -16.05
N ALA A 41 -14.62 4.88 -17.26
CA ALA A 41 -13.35 4.25 -17.61
C ALA A 41 -12.14 5.20 -17.46
N GLU A 42 -12.34 6.50 -17.60
CA GLU A 42 -11.32 7.54 -17.42
C GLU A 42 -10.75 7.61 -15.99
N ASN A 43 -11.46 7.07 -15.00
CA ASN A 43 -10.99 6.99 -13.61
C ASN A 43 -10.17 5.72 -13.34
N TRP A 44 -9.78 5.02 -14.39
CA TRP A 44 -8.90 3.85 -14.33
C TRP A 44 -7.65 4.08 -15.18
N ALA A 45 -6.50 3.70 -14.66
CA ALA A 45 -5.28 3.58 -15.44
C ALA A 45 -5.36 2.33 -16.34
N TYR A 46 -5.95 1.26 -15.81
CA TYR A 46 -6.31 0.05 -16.54
C TYR A 46 -7.70 -0.42 -16.12
N PHE A 47 -8.59 -0.57 -17.10
CA PHE A 47 -9.97 -1.02 -16.92
C PHE A 47 -10.23 -2.28 -17.71
N SER A 48 -9.70 -3.41 -17.25
CA SER A 48 -9.66 -4.70 -17.91
C SER A 48 -8.71 -4.75 -19.11
N ASP A 49 -7.46 -5.10 -18.85
CA ASP A 49 -6.50 -5.49 -19.88
C ASP A 49 -6.25 -7.00 -19.77
N GLY A 50 -6.25 -7.72 -20.88
CA GLY A 50 -6.01 -9.18 -20.92
C GLY A 50 -7.27 -10.05 -20.82
N GLU A 51 -8.20 -9.98 -21.80
CA GLU A 51 -9.53 -10.63 -21.75
C GLU A 51 -9.54 -12.14 -21.53
N ASP A 52 -8.53 -12.87 -22.01
CA ASP A 52 -8.46 -14.36 -21.97
C ASP A 52 -7.75 -14.91 -20.70
N ARG A 53 -7.49 -14.09 -19.70
CA ARG A 53 -6.78 -14.53 -18.49
C ARG A 53 -7.68 -15.30 -17.51
N ALA A 54 -7.07 -16.20 -16.73
CA ALA A 54 -7.81 -17.08 -15.81
C ALA A 54 -8.25 -16.38 -14.52
N ALA A 55 -7.61 -15.29 -14.14
CA ALA A 55 -7.87 -14.51 -12.94
C ALA A 55 -7.92 -13.01 -13.23
N ASP A 56 -8.23 -12.23 -12.22
CA ASP A 56 -8.09 -10.78 -12.23
C ASP A 56 -7.00 -10.35 -11.25
N VAL A 57 -6.31 -9.27 -11.55
CA VAL A 57 -5.54 -8.51 -10.56
C VAL A 57 -6.16 -7.13 -10.38
N PHE A 58 -6.43 -6.78 -9.13
CA PHE A 58 -6.73 -5.41 -8.71
C PHE A 58 -5.46 -4.81 -8.12
N PHE A 59 -4.82 -3.93 -8.92
CA PHE A 59 -3.52 -3.35 -8.58
C PHE A 59 -3.68 -1.92 -8.06
N ILE A 60 -3.05 -1.61 -6.94
CA ILE A 60 -3.05 -0.28 -6.31
C ILE A 60 -1.66 0.32 -6.44
N CYS A 61 -1.58 1.39 -7.24
CA CYS A 61 -0.35 2.07 -7.58
C CYS A 61 0.35 2.68 -6.35
N PRO A 62 1.69 2.70 -6.30
CA PRO A 62 2.44 3.43 -5.28
C PRO A 62 2.26 4.94 -5.39
N THR A 63 2.74 5.68 -4.38
CA THR A 63 2.74 7.14 -4.40
C THR A 63 3.69 7.68 -5.46
N VAL A 64 3.18 8.46 -6.39
CA VAL A 64 3.96 9.20 -7.41
C VAL A 64 3.76 10.70 -7.31
N TYR A 65 2.76 11.15 -6.56
CA TYR A 65 2.46 12.55 -6.32
C TYR A 65 3.34 13.10 -5.20
N GLY A 66 4.05 14.20 -5.47
CA GLY A 66 4.95 14.78 -4.47
C GLY A 66 4.23 15.45 -3.29
N GLY A 67 2.99 15.90 -3.52
CA GLY A 67 2.32 16.86 -2.68
C GLY A 67 2.76 18.29 -3.01
N ALA A 68 1.85 19.25 -2.88
CA ALA A 68 2.14 20.68 -2.99
C ALA A 68 1.67 21.38 -1.71
N ASP A 69 2.07 22.63 -1.51
CA ASP A 69 1.60 23.43 -0.38
C ASP A 69 0.07 23.35 -0.24
N GLN A 70 -0.41 22.71 0.82
CA GLN A 70 -1.83 22.48 1.15
C GLN A 70 -2.61 21.52 0.21
N ALA A 71 -1.98 20.91 -0.81
CA ALA A 71 -2.58 19.86 -1.62
C ALA A 71 -1.92 18.52 -1.30
N PHE A 72 -2.29 17.91 -0.18
CA PHE A 72 -1.70 16.66 0.29
C PHE A 72 -2.20 15.43 -0.46
N ASN A 73 -3.35 15.49 -1.12
CA ASN A 73 -3.84 14.42 -1.97
C ASN A 73 -3.77 14.84 -3.45
N MET A 74 -3.47 13.87 -4.31
CA MET A 74 -3.36 14.06 -5.76
C MET A 74 -4.68 14.54 -6.37
N PRO A 75 -4.71 15.70 -7.06
CA PRO A 75 -5.89 16.09 -7.82
C PRO A 75 -6.10 15.13 -8.99
N MET A 76 -7.34 14.67 -9.18
CA MET A 76 -7.67 13.73 -10.26
C MET A 76 -7.50 14.31 -11.65
N GLU A 77 -7.53 15.63 -11.78
CA GLU A 77 -7.34 16.37 -13.03
C GLU A 77 -5.86 16.62 -13.39
N ASP A 78 -4.92 16.34 -12.47
CA ASP A 78 -3.49 16.52 -12.72
C ASP A 78 -2.97 15.50 -13.72
N GLN A 79 -2.91 15.90 -15.00
CA GLN A 79 -2.48 15.03 -16.09
C GLN A 79 -1.02 14.57 -15.95
N LYS A 80 -0.15 15.39 -15.33
CA LYS A 80 1.24 15.01 -15.09
C LYS A 80 1.34 13.93 -14.00
N ALA A 81 0.61 14.10 -12.92
CA ALA A 81 0.54 13.08 -11.86
C ALA A 81 -0.07 11.79 -12.41
N ARG A 82 -1.13 11.87 -13.22
CA ARG A 82 -1.74 10.69 -13.87
C ARG A 82 -0.78 9.97 -14.81
N ALA A 83 0.02 10.71 -15.57
CA ALA A 83 1.04 10.11 -16.44
C ALA A 83 2.13 9.38 -15.62
N SER A 84 2.59 9.97 -14.51
CA SER A 84 3.52 9.33 -13.59
C SER A 84 2.89 8.10 -12.92
N PHE A 85 1.62 8.18 -12.55
CA PHE A 85 0.84 7.07 -11.99
C PHE A 85 0.76 5.89 -12.96
N LEU A 86 0.41 6.15 -14.22
CA LEU A 86 0.38 5.13 -15.26
C LEU A 86 1.77 4.51 -15.47
N GLY A 87 2.82 5.33 -15.51
CA GLY A 87 4.19 4.86 -15.64
C GLY A 87 4.64 3.96 -14.50
N ALA A 88 4.37 4.35 -13.25
CA ALA A 88 4.66 3.50 -12.09
C ALA A 88 3.87 2.19 -12.13
N THR A 89 2.58 2.24 -12.49
CA THR A 89 1.75 1.04 -12.66
C THR A 89 2.34 0.10 -13.72
N ASN A 90 2.83 0.65 -14.85
CA ASN A 90 3.44 -0.13 -15.91
C ASN A 90 4.70 -0.88 -15.47
N MET A 91 5.50 -0.30 -14.57
CA MET A 91 6.71 -0.96 -14.07
C MET A 91 6.42 -2.27 -13.33
N GLU A 92 5.24 -2.41 -12.75
CA GLU A 92 4.84 -3.58 -11.95
C GLU A 92 3.89 -4.52 -12.72
N LYS A 93 3.21 -4.00 -13.76
CA LYS A 93 2.15 -4.69 -14.50
C LYS A 93 2.57 -6.05 -15.03
N GLY A 94 3.77 -6.15 -15.61
CA GLY A 94 4.28 -7.38 -16.23
C GLY A 94 4.48 -8.56 -15.26
N ILE A 95 4.43 -8.33 -13.93
CA ILE A 95 4.44 -9.41 -12.94
C ILE A 95 3.11 -10.19 -12.96
N TYR A 96 2.02 -9.53 -13.32
CA TYR A 96 0.65 -10.05 -13.16
C TYR A 96 -0.06 -10.35 -14.47
N ASP A 97 0.21 -9.59 -15.55
CA ASP A 97 -0.62 -9.55 -16.77
C ASP A 97 -0.53 -10.79 -17.65
N GLU A 98 0.46 -11.66 -17.43
CA GLU A 98 0.49 -12.99 -18.06
C GLU A 98 -0.59 -13.93 -17.48
N SER A 99 -0.94 -13.77 -16.20
CA SER A 99 -1.88 -14.63 -15.49
C SER A 99 -3.25 -13.99 -15.27
N CYS A 100 -3.34 -12.67 -15.22
CA CYS A 100 -4.50 -11.92 -14.76
C CYS A 100 -4.95 -10.86 -15.76
N ARG A 101 -6.27 -10.60 -15.84
CA ARG A 101 -6.79 -9.34 -16.39
C ARG A 101 -6.41 -8.22 -15.42
N PHE A 102 -5.94 -7.11 -15.94
CA PHE A 102 -5.36 -6.05 -15.11
C PHE A 102 -6.33 -4.90 -14.89
N TYR A 103 -6.63 -4.59 -13.61
CA TYR A 103 -7.44 -3.47 -13.17
C TYR A 103 -6.61 -2.58 -12.25
N ALA A 104 -6.54 -1.29 -12.53
CA ALA A 104 -5.81 -0.31 -11.71
C ALA A 104 -6.59 1.01 -11.69
N PRO A 105 -7.26 1.37 -10.59
CA PRO A 105 -7.96 2.64 -10.48
C PRO A 105 -6.97 3.79 -10.26
N TYR A 106 -7.24 4.95 -10.85
CA TYR A 106 -6.70 6.20 -10.32
C TYR A 106 -7.39 6.52 -9.01
N TYR A 107 -6.66 7.08 -8.07
CA TYR A 107 -7.21 7.50 -6.78
C TYR A 107 -6.47 8.74 -6.27
N ARG A 108 -7.09 9.49 -5.38
CA ARG A 108 -6.49 10.67 -4.76
C ARG A 108 -5.41 10.24 -3.74
N GLN A 109 -4.32 9.67 -4.24
CA GLN A 109 -3.22 9.19 -3.38
C GLN A 109 -2.69 10.32 -2.50
N ALA A 110 -2.31 9.98 -1.26
CA ALA A 110 -1.59 10.89 -0.39
C ALA A 110 -0.20 11.15 -0.98
N GLY A 111 0.20 12.41 -1.05
CA GLY A 111 1.49 12.81 -1.59
C GLY A 111 2.67 12.40 -0.70
N LEU A 112 3.87 12.37 -1.28
CA LEU A 112 5.10 12.03 -0.54
C LEU A 112 5.32 12.94 0.67
N SER A 113 4.93 14.23 0.59
CA SER A 113 5.02 15.18 1.69
C SER A 113 4.18 14.81 2.92
N VAL A 114 3.15 13.97 2.77
CA VAL A 114 2.36 13.46 3.89
C VAL A 114 3.22 12.61 4.82
N TYR A 115 4.21 11.89 4.28
CA TYR A 115 5.08 11.02 5.07
C TYR A 115 6.13 11.78 5.89
N ASP A 116 6.33 13.08 5.65
CA ASP A 116 7.12 13.97 6.50
C ASP A 116 6.35 14.43 7.76
N LEU A 117 5.03 14.25 7.78
CA LEU A 117 4.19 14.55 8.94
C LEU A 117 4.33 13.47 10.03
N PRO A 118 4.05 13.77 11.30
CA PRO A 118 3.84 12.77 12.34
C PRO A 118 2.79 11.73 11.92
N GLU A 119 2.95 10.48 12.35
CA GLU A 119 2.07 9.37 11.91
C GLU A 119 0.57 9.66 12.16
N GLU A 120 0.24 10.25 13.30
CA GLU A 120 -1.12 10.64 13.68
C GLU A 120 -1.72 11.75 12.80
N GLU A 121 -0.88 12.58 12.16
CA GLU A 121 -1.32 13.65 11.26
C GLU A 121 -1.48 13.19 9.81
N ARG A 122 -1.00 11.99 9.46
CA ARG A 122 -1.10 11.42 8.11
C ARG A 122 -2.47 10.83 7.81
N GLU A 123 -3.14 10.29 8.85
CA GLU A 123 -4.34 9.47 8.68
C GLU A 123 -5.47 10.15 7.89
N PRO A 124 -5.81 11.43 8.06
CA PRO A 124 -6.86 12.06 7.26
C PRO A 124 -6.62 12.00 5.75
N TRP A 125 -5.35 12.11 5.32
CA TRP A 125 -4.94 12.09 3.91
C TRP A 125 -4.90 10.66 3.35
N LEU A 126 -4.47 9.71 4.17
CA LEU A 126 -4.48 8.29 3.83
C LEU A 126 -5.90 7.72 3.82
N ALA A 127 -6.77 8.18 4.73
CA ALA A 127 -8.17 7.79 4.76
C ALA A 127 -8.90 8.25 3.50
N LEU A 128 -8.65 9.49 3.01
CA LEU A 128 -9.23 9.97 1.75
C LEU A 128 -8.78 9.11 0.54
N ALA A 129 -7.49 8.77 0.49
CA ALA A 129 -6.97 7.87 -0.53
C ALA A 129 -7.62 6.49 -0.46
N TYR A 130 -7.83 5.98 0.75
CA TYR A 130 -8.47 4.68 0.98
C TYR A 130 -9.95 4.69 0.61
N GLU A 131 -10.70 5.75 0.88
CA GLU A 131 -12.10 5.89 0.46
C GLU A 131 -12.25 5.70 -1.05
N ASP A 132 -11.35 6.30 -1.85
CA ASP A 132 -11.35 6.14 -3.30
C ASP A 132 -11.02 4.70 -3.72
N VAL A 133 -9.97 4.13 -3.14
CA VAL A 133 -9.56 2.74 -3.44
C VAL A 133 -10.68 1.76 -3.08
N LYS A 134 -11.33 1.94 -1.92
CA LYS A 134 -12.46 1.10 -1.50
C LYS A 134 -13.64 1.24 -2.44
N ALA A 135 -13.98 2.45 -2.86
CA ALA A 135 -15.06 2.70 -3.82
C ALA A 135 -14.76 2.02 -5.18
N ALA A 136 -13.51 2.12 -5.67
CA ALA A 136 -13.08 1.45 -6.89
C ALA A 136 -13.15 -0.08 -6.76
N PHE A 137 -12.71 -0.63 -5.62
CA PHE A 137 -12.73 -2.06 -5.37
C PHE A 137 -14.15 -2.61 -5.29
N MET A 138 -15.06 -1.93 -4.59
CA MET A 138 -16.47 -2.33 -4.53
C MET A 138 -17.12 -2.27 -5.91
N TYR A 139 -16.87 -1.20 -6.68
CA TYR A 139 -17.36 -1.12 -8.06
C TYR A 139 -16.85 -2.29 -8.92
N TYR A 140 -15.56 -2.62 -8.79
CA TYR A 140 -14.94 -3.74 -9.51
C TYR A 140 -15.61 -5.06 -9.12
N LEU A 141 -15.78 -5.36 -7.83
CA LEU A 141 -16.43 -6.60 -7.38
C LEU A 141 -17.85 -6.74 -7.91
N GLU A 142 -18.64 -5.67 -7.85
CA GLU A 142 -20.05 -5.67 -8.22
C GLU A 142 -20.27 -5.72 -9.74
N ASN A 143 -19.37 -5.13 -10.54
CA ASN A 143 -19.64 -4.87 -11.95
C ASN A 143 -18.66 -5.52 -12.93
N ARG A 144 -17.55 -6.10 -12.47
CA ARG A 144 -16.45 -6.54 -13.32
C ARG A 144 -15.85 -7.91 -12.99
N ASN A 145 -15.87 -8.30 -11.72
CA ASN A 145 -15.19 -9.52 -11.29
C ASN A 145 -15.93 -10.80 -11.76
N ASP A 146 -17.25 -10.83 -11.74
CA ASP A 146 -18.07 -11.98 -12.14
C ASP A 146 -17.69 -13.29 -11.43
N GLY A 147 -17.26 -13.23 -10.17
CA GLY A 147 -16.86 -14.39 -9.37
C GLY A 147 -15.50 -15.00 -9.76
N ARG A 148 -14.66 -14.28 -10.48
CA ARG A 148 -13.34 -14.75 -10.92
C ARG A 148 -12.32 -14.74 -9.79
N PRO A 149 -11.32 -15.65 -9.84
CA PRO A 149 -10.19 -15.59 -8.91
C PRO A 149 -9.53 -14.21 -8.91
N LEU A 150 -9.22 -13.70 -7.74
CA LEU A 150 -8.68 -12.35 -7.52
C LEU A 150 -7.28 -12.38 -6.92
N VAL A 151 -6.34 -11.71 -7.57
CA VAL A 151 -5.07 -11.26 -6.99
C VAL A 151 -5.25 -9.80 -6.56
N LEU A 152 -5.07 -9.49 -5.29
CA LEU A 152 -4.97 -8.13 -4.81
C LEU A 152 -3.48 -7.75 -4.77
N ALA A 153 -3.08 -6.62 -5.34
CA ALA A 153 -1.67 -6.26 -5.39
C ALA A 153 -1.47 -4.76 -5.21
N GLY A 154 -0.37 -4.38 -4.60
CA GLY A 154 -0.01 -2.97 -4.43
C GLY A 154 1.41 -2.81 -3.91
N PHE A 155 1.95 -1.61 -4.16
CA PHE A 155 3.30 -1.26 -3.75
C PHE A 155 3.27 0.00 -2.88
N SER A 156 4.11 0.04 -1.83
CA SER A 156 4.25 1.24 -0.98
C SER A 156 2.89 1.67 -0.38
N GLN A 157 2.42 2.89 -0.64
CA GLN A 157 1.07 3.33 -0.26
C GLN A 157 -0.01 2.38 -0.81
N GLY A 158 0.19 1.85 -2.03
CA GLY A 158 -0.72 0.85 -2.59
C GLY A 158 -0.78 -0.43 -1.74
N ALA A 159 0.33 -0.84 -1.12
CA ALA A 159 0.35 -1.96 -0.19
C ALA A 159 -0.36 -1.65 1.14
N ASP A 160 -0.26 -0.41 1.65
CA ASP A 160 -1.08 0.04 2.79
C ASP A 160 -2.57 -0.01 2.44
N MET A 161 -2.95 0.46 1.25
CA MET A 161 -4.35 0.37 0.78
C MET A 161 -4.82 -1.07 0.63
N CYS A 162 -3.97 -1.99 0.13
CA CYS A 162 -4.26 -3.42 0.11
C CYS A 162 -4.55 -3.96 1.52
N LEU A 163 -3.70 -3.60 2.49
CA LEU A 163 -3.90 -4.05 3.87
C LEU A 163 -5.20 -3.50 4.48
N ARG A 164 -5.56 -2.25 4.18
CA ARG A 164 -6.85 -1.66 4.59
C ARG A 164 -8.03 -2.38 3.95
N LEU A 165 -7.96 -2.71 2.66
CA LEU A 165 -8.99 -3.52 1.99
C LEU A 165 -9.08 -4.92 2.61
N MET A 166 -7.94 -5.58 2.87
CA MET A 166 -7.92 -6.89 3.51
C MET A 166 -8.59 -6.87 4.89
N LYS A 167 -8.41 -5.79 5.67
CA LYS A 167 -9.05 -5.60 6.98
C LYS A 167 -10.56 -5.41 6.88
N ASP A 168 -11.01 -4.63 5.89
CA ASP A 168 -12.38 -4.12 5.81
C ASP A 168 -13.32 -4.95 4.92
N CYS A 169 -12.78 -5.66 3.92
CA CYS A 169 -13.58 -6.25 2.84
C CYS A 169 -13.40 -7.77 2.70
N PHE A 170 -12.46 -8.38 3.43
CA PHE A 170 -12.15 -9.81 3.30
C PHE A 170 -12.49 -10.64 4.55
N ASP A 171 -13.30 -10.10 5.44
CA ASP A 171 -13.85 -10.82 6.61
C ASP A 171 -15.09 -11.67 6.25
N ASP A 172 -15.72 -11.42 5.10
CA ASP A 172 -16.81 -12.23 4.58
C ASP A 172 -16.33 -13.36 3.64
N GLU A 173 -17.10 -14.46 3.59
CA GLU A 173 -16.72 -15.64 2.82
C GLU A 173 -16.82 -15.41 1.30
N ALA A 174 -17.70 -14.53 0.84
CA ALA A 174 -17.90 -14.27 -0.58
C ALA A 174 -16.67 -13.59 -1.19
N THR A 175 -16.17 -12.54 -0.54
CA THR A 175 -14.99 -11.80 -0.99
C THR A 175 -13.71 -12.57 -0.74
N SER A 176 -13.54 -13.12 0.48
CA SER A 176 -12.33 -13.88 0.84
C SER A 176 -12.19 -15.18 0.02
N GLY A 177 -13.30 -15.79 -0.39
CA GLY A 177 -13.33 -16.95 -1.25
C GLY A 177 -12.77 -16.72 -2.65
N LEU A 178 -12.74 -15.48 -3.14
CA LEU A 178 -12.16 -15.11 -4.43
C LEU A 178 -10.64 -14.94 -4.38
N LEU A 179 -10.07 -14.72 -3.18
CA LEU A 179 -8.68 -14.31 -3.03
C LEU A 179 -7.70 -15.43 -3.35
N VAL A 180 -6.96 -15.28 -4.43
CA VAL A 180 -5.77 -16.10 -4.71
C VAL A 180 -4.67 -15.72 -3.73
N ALA A 181 -4.26 -14.46 -3.73
CA ALA A 181 -3.28 -13.90 -2.79
C ALA A 181 -3.32 -12.37 -2.81
N CYS A 182 -2.84 -11.74 -1.72
CA CYS A 182 -2.60 -10.30 -1.63
C CYS A 182 -1.09 -10.03 -1.63
N TYR A 183 -0.55 -9.37 -2.65
CA TYR A 183 0.84 -8.93 -2.74
C TYR A 183 0.93 -7.49 -2.22
N ALA A 184 1.11 -7.33 -0.91
CA ALA A 184 1.28 -6.04 -0.23
C ALA A 184 2.78 -5.75 -0.02
N ILE A 185 3.47 -5.35 -1.09
CA ILE A 185 4.92 -5.22 -1.11
C ILE A 185 5.35 -3.80 -0.70
N GLY A 186 6.40 -3.72 0.11
CA GLY A 186 6.96 -2.43 0.52
C GLY A 186 6.11 -1.73 1.59
N TRP A 187 5.40 -2.46 2.43
CA TRP A 187 4.72 -1.95 3.62
C TRP A 187 4.86 -2.93 4.79
N ARG A 188 4.82 -2.42 6.02
CA ARG A 188 4.89 -3.28 7.20
C ARG A 188 3.55 -3.91 7.53
N ILE A 189 3.58 -5.16 7.93
CA ILE A 189 2.46 -5.88 8.52
C ILE A 189 2.96 -6.44 9.85
N THR A 190 2.20 -6.30 10.92
CA THR A 190 2.61 -6.65 12.27
C THR A 190 1.78 -7.79 12.87
N GLU A 191 2.29 -8.41 13.94
CA GLU A 191 1.49 -9.38 14.73
C GLU A 191 0.25 -8.72 15.36
N GLU A 192 0.28 -7.40 15.60
CA GLU A 192 -0.87 -6.64 16.09
C GLU A 192 -1.98 -6.62 15.03
N ASP A 193 -1.64 -6.40 13.75
CA ASP A 193 -2.62 -6.45 12.66
C ASP A 193 -3.34 -7.80 12.63
N LEU A 194 -2.60 -8.92 12.75
CA LEU A 194 -3.20 -10.26 12.75
C LEU A 194 -4.04 -10.54 14.01
N ARG A 195 -3.67 -9.94 15.15
CA ARG A 195 -4.48 -10.08 16.38
C ARG A 195 -5.78 -9.30 16.32
N GLN A 196 -5.75 -8.09 15.75
CA GLN A 196 -6.93 -7.25 15.59
C GLN A 196 -7.88 -7.77 14.50
N TYR A 197 -7.32 -8.39 13.46
CA TYR A 197 -8.04 -8.90 12.29
C TYR A 197 -7.74 -10.39 12.07
N PRO A 198 -8.37 -11.30 12.82
CA PRO A 198 -8.03 -12.73 12.81
C PRO A 198 -8.28 -13.47 11.49
N HIS A 199 -9.00 -12.86 10.55
CA HIS A 199 -9.19 -13.38 9.19
C HIS A 199 -7.97 -13.16 8.29
N LEU A 200 -7.06 -12.24 8.66
CA LEU A 200 -5.82 -12.03 7.93
C LEU A 200 -4.84 -13.18 8.15
N ARG A 201 -4.23 -13.65 7.09
CA ARG A 201 -3.23 -14.72 7.13
C ARG A 201 -2.01 -14.33 6.29
N MET A 202 -0.82 -14.43 6.87
CA MET A 202 0.42 -14.32 6.10
C MET A 202 0.70 -15.61 5.34
N ALA A 203 1.33 -15.50 4.17
CA ALA A 203 1.87 -16.65 3.47
C ALA A 203 2.96 -17.34 4.31
N SER A 204 2.99 -18.67 4.30
CA SER A 204 3.96 -19.52 4.97
C SER A 204 4.71 -20.45 4.01
N GLY A 205 4.29 -20.49 2.76
CA GLY A 205 4.86 -21.30 1.68
C GLY A 205 4.62 -20.67 0.32
N GLU A 206 5.07 -21.36 -0.72
CA GLU A 206 5.07 -20.88 -2.10
C GLU A 206 3.67 -20.88 -2.74
N ASP A 207 2.82 -21.84 -2.39
CA ASP A 207 1.54 -22.13 -3.04
C ASP A 207 0.31 -21.91 -2.14
N ASP A 208 0.48 -21.31 -0.97
CA ASP A 208 -0.64 -20.93 -0.09
C ASP A 208 -1.58 -19.96 -0.82
N THR A 209 -2.89 -20.09 -0.58
CA THR A 209 -3.91 -19.19 -1.15
C THR A 209 -4.74 -18.50 -0.07
N GLY A 210 -5.35 -17.37 -0.41
CA GLY A 210 -6.07 -16.52 0.54
C GLY A 210 -5.15 -15.91 1.61
N VAL A 211 -3.93 -15.55 1.25
CA VAL A 211 -2.85 -15.11 2.14
C VAL A 211 -2.24 -13.80 1.69
N ILE A 212 -1.48 -13.15 2.59
CA ILE A 212 -0.76 -11.91 2.31
C ILE A 212 0.74 -12.24 2.12
N ILE A 213 1.31 -11.75 1.03
CA ILE A 213 2.74 -11.72 0.74
C ILE A 213 3.24 -10.31 1.02
N SER A 214 4.25 -10.17 1.86
CA SER A 214 4.89 -8.88 2.14
C SER A 214 6.37 -9.06 2.44
N PHE A 215 7.15 -8.08 2.05
CA PHE A 215 8.55 -7.89 2.44
C PHE A 215 8.98 -6.45 2.20
N ASN A 216 10.09 -6.04 2.82
CA ASN A 216 10.72 -4.73 2.68
C ASN A 216 12.24 -4.96 2.60
N SER A 217 12.86 -4.60 1.48
CA SER A 217 14.27 -4.87 1.22
C SER A 217 15.18 -3.83 1.86
N GLU A 218 16.18 -4.30 2.59
CA GLU A 218 17.16 -3.47 3.30
C GLU A 218 18.57 -4.05 3.20
N ALA A 219 19.59 -3.19 3.25
CA ALA A 219 20.95 -3.59 3.52
C ALA A 219 21.08 -4.14 4.96
N GLU A 220 22.12 -4.95 5.21
CA GLU A 220 22.36 -5.54 6.54
C GLU A 220 22.55 -4.49 7.65
N SER A 221 23.07 -3.31 7.29
CA SER A 221 23.37 -2.20 8.23
C SER A 221 22.12 -1.44 8.71
N VAL A 222 20.99 -1.55 8.02
CA VAL A 222 19.78 -0.77 8.35
C VAL A 222 19.13 -1.31 9.62
N GLN A 223 18.92 -0.41 10.60
CA GLN A 223 18.30 -0.72 11.89
C GLN A 223 17.02 0.09 12.16
N ASP A 224 16.74 1.10 11.31
CA ASP A 224 15.59 1.99 11.40
C ASP A 224 15.23 2.50 10.01
N SER A 225 13.93 2.53 9.70
CA SER A 225 13.40 3.09 8.46
C SER A 225 11.96 3.55 8.63
N LEU A 226 11.48 4.39 7.72
CA LEU A 226 10.05 4.78 7.68
C LEU A 226 9.12 3.55 7.63
N LEU A 227 9.53 2.52 6.89
CA LEU A 227 8.71 1.31 6.68
C LEU A 227 8.73 0.40 7.89
N ILE A 228 9.90 0.20 8.49
CA ILE A 228 10.07 -0.61 9.71
C ILE A 228 10.82 0.23 10.74
N PRO A 229 10.13 1.04 11.55
CA PRO A 229 10.75 1.83 12.61
C PRO A 229 11.50 0.97 13.62
N ALA A 230 12.52 1.56 14.26
CA ALA A 230 13.30 0.88 15.29
C ALA A 230 12.37 0.33 16.39
N GLY A 231 12.58 -0.93 16.78
CA GLY A 231 11.75 -1.62 17.77
C GLY A 231 10.45 -2.21 17.21
N THR A 232 10.14 -2.00 15.93
CA THR A 232 9.04 -2.67 15.23
C THR A 232 9.55 -3.91 14.51
N ARG A 233 8.73 -4.99 14.50
CA ARG A 233 8.97 -6.18 13.69
C ARG A 233 7.88 -6.31 12.65
N SER A 234 8.27 -6.37 11.38
CA SER A 234 7.38 -6.68 10.27
C SER A 234 7.26 -8.19 10.08
N LEU A 235 6.11 -8.66 9.63
CA LEU A 235 5.93 -10.01 9.12
C LEU A 235 6.29 -10.02 7.64
N ALA A 236 7.06 -11.02 7.21
CA ALA A 236 7.52 -11.10 5.82
C ALA A 236 7.72 -12.55 5.38
N ILE A 237 7.75 -12.75 4.07
CA ILE A 237 8.16 -13.98 3.42
C ILE A 237 9.29 -13.67 2.42
N ASN A 238 10.30 -14.51 2.36
CA ASN A 238 11.41 -14.35 1.41
C ASN A 238 10.93 -14.74 -0.01
N PRO A 239 10.94 -13.82 -0.97
CA PRO A 239 10.40 -14.10 -2.30
C PRO A 239 11.24 -15.06 -3.15
N LEU A 240 12.40 -15.50 -2.68
CA LEU A 240 13.25 -16.46 -3.40
C LEU A 240 13.01 -17.92 -2.98
N ASN A 241 12.87 -18.19 -1.68
CA ASN A 241 12.67 -19.54 -1.17
C ASN A 241 11.31 -19.76 -0.49
N TRP A 242 10.46 -18.73 -0.45
CA TRP A 242 9.11 -18.72 0.10
C TRP A 242 9.04 -19.20 1.55
N ARG A 243 10.05 -18.81 2.34
CA ARG A 243 10.14 -19.09 3.77
C ARG A 243 9.98 -17.82 4.59
N THR A 244 9.47 -18.00 5.82
CA THR A 244 9.22 -16.91 6.78
C THR A 244 10.28 -16.87 7.90
N ASP A 245 11.20 -17.81 7.90
CA ASP A 245 12.32 -17.87 8.83
C ASP A 245 13.60 -17.24 8.23
N ALA A 246 14.67 -17.19 9.01
CA ALA A 246 15.94 -16.59 8.59
C ALA A 246 16.77 -17.49 7.66
N THR A 247 16.22 -18.58 7.09
CA THR A 247 16.92 -19.42 6.13
C THR A 247 17.27 -18.59 4.89
N PRO A 248 18.55 -18.44 4.57
CA PRO A 248 18.95 -17.64 3.41
C PRO A 248 18.63 -18.36 2.11
N ALA A 249 18.23 -17.59 1.11
CA ALA A 249 18.27 -17.97 -0.29
C ALA A 249 19.52 -17.38 -0.94
N SER A 250 20.23 -18.18 -1.69
CA SER A 250 21.41 -17.74 -2.44
C SER A 250 20.99 -16.90 -3.64
N ARG A 251 21.92 -16.10 -4.18
CA ARG A 251 21.65 -15.33 -5.41
C ARG A 251 21.29 -16.22 -6.60
N GLN A 252 21.75 -17.48 -6.64
CA GLN A 252 21.44 -18.44 -7.68
C GLN A 252 19.96 -18.83 -7.73
N GLU A 253 19.24 -18.64 -6.61
CA GLU A 253 17.78 -18.86 -6.54
C GLU A 253 16.98 -17.67 -7.07
N ASN A 254 17.63 -16.53 -7.37
CA ASN A 254 16.98 -15.38 -7.97
C ASN A 254 16.94 -15.56 -9.51
N PRO A 255 15.78 -15.85 -10.11
CA PRO A 255 15.67 -16.09 -11.53
C PRO A 255 15.93 -14.84 -12.38
N GLY A 256 15.65 -13.64 -11.83
CA GLY A 256 15.93 -12.38 -12.51
C GLY A 256 15.35 -11.16 -11.80
N ALA A 257 16.21 -10.17 -11.60
CA ALA A 257 15.80 -8.81 -11.32
C ALA A 257 15.52 -8.09 -12.63
N CYS A 258 14.36 -7.43 -12.73
CA CYS A 258 13.99 -6.69 -13.94
C CYS A 258 13.72 -5.23 -13.60
N PHE A 259 14.18 -4.35 -14.48
CA PHE A 259 14.05 -2.89 -14.33
C PHE A 259 13.27 -2.35 -15.54
N PRO A 260 11.94 -2.36 -15.48
CA PRO A 260 11.10 -1.78 -16.50
C PRO A 260 11.20 -0.26 -16.50
N ASP A 261 10.98 0.35 -17.65
CA ASP A 261 10.73 1.78 -17.76
C ASP A 261 9.23 2.12 -17.57
N TYR A 262 8.89 3.39 -17.69
CA TYR A 262 7.49 3.86 -17.55
C TYR A 262 6.56 3.38 -18.68
N SER A 263 7.07 2.78 -19.75
CA SER A 263 6.23 2.08 -20.73
C SER A 263 5.91 0.63 -20.32
N GLY A 264 6.63 0.11 -19.34
CA GLY A 264 6.57 -1.30 -18.93
C GLY A 264 7.55 -2.19 -19.68
N GLU A 265 8.37 -1.63 -20.58
CA GLU A 265 9.43 -2.38 -21.26
C GLU A 265 10.58 -2.67 -20.29
N ILE A 266 11.00 -3.94 -20.20
CA ILE A 266 12.15 -4.34 -19.39
C ILE A 266 13.43 -3.85 -20.08
N VAL A 267 13.97 -2.75 -19.60
CA VAL A 267 15.20 -2.14 -20.15
C VAL A 267 16.44 -2.94 -19.72
N THR A 268 16.40 -3.48 -18.50
CA THR A 268 17.52 -4.25 -17.94
C THR A 268 16.99 -5.46 -17.20
N GLU A 269 17.59 -6.62 -17.44
CA GLU A 269 17.36 -7.84 -16.68
C GLU A 269 18.69 -8.38 -16.17
N ILE A 270 18.77 -8.68 -14.88
CA ILE A 270 19.98 -9.17 -14.23
C ILE A 270 19.66 -10.49 -13.51
N PRO A 271 19.94 -11.63 -14.12
CA PRO A 271 19.84 -12.92 -13.45
C PRO A 271 20.77 -12.97 -12.24
N HIS A 272 20.30 -13.59 -11.16
CA HIS A 272 21.10 -13.79 -9.95
C HIS A 272 21.67 -12.50 -9.35
N LEU A 273 20.88 -11.41 -9.36
CA LEU A 273 21.31 -10.12 -8.82
C LEU A 273 21.72 -10.22 -7.35
N THR A 274 20.82 -10.74 -6.52
CA THR A 274 21.03 -10.86 -5.07
C THR A 274 20.31 -12.09 -4.52
N GLY A 275 20.87 -12.67 -3.46
CA GLY A 275 20.17 -13.54 -2.55
C GLY A 275 19.36 -12.70 -1.53
N ALA A 276 18.69 -13.40 -0.60
CA ALA A 276 17.92 -12.74 0.43
C ALA A 276 17.73 -13.61 1.68
N TYR A 277 17.54 -12.99 2.84
CA TYR A 277 17.08 -13.66 4.06
C TYR A 277 16.24 -12.72 4.92
N ILE A 278 15.35 -13.30 5.74
CA ILE A 278 14.55 -12.52 6.68
C ILE A 278 15.37 -12.22 7.93
N ASP A 279 15.50 -10.96 8.30
CA ASP A 279 16.09 -10.54 9.58
C ASP A 279 15.20 -11.06 10.73
N PRO A 280 15.72 -11.89 11.64
CA PRO A 280 14.90 -12.49 12.69
C PRO A 280 14.39 -11.49 13.73
N VAL A 281 15.00 -10.31 13.83
CA VAL A 281 14.63 -9.26 14.78
C VAL A 281 13.64 -8.29 14.16
N ARG A 282 13.97 -7.75 12.99
CA ARG A 282 13.18 -6.72 12.30
C ARG A 282 12.11 -7.29 11.38
N GLY A 283 12.30 -8.51 10.87
CA GLY A 283 11.45 -9.09 9.85
C GLY A 283 11.59 -8.41 8.48
N SER A 284 12.62 -7.56 8.28
CA SER A 284 12.96 -7.02 6.97
C SER A 284 13.63 -8.08 6.09
N LEU A 285 13.59 -7.90 4.78
CA LEU A 285 14.29 -8.74 3.82
C LEU A 285 15.70 -8.17 3.59
N LYS A 286 16.72 -8.84 4.10
CA LYS A 286 18.11 -8.44 3.88
C LYS A 286 18.61 -8.95 2.54
N VAL A 287 19.25 -8.06 1.76
CA VAL A 287 19.77 -8.31 0.41
C VAL A 287 21.27 -8.05 0.37
N PRO A 288 22.09 -9.09 0.62
CA PRO A 288 23.51 -8.92 0.93
C PRO A 288 24.40 -8.65 -0.30
N ASP A 289 23.94 -8.93 -1.52
CA ASP A 289 24.77 -8.89 -2.74
C ASP A 289 24.68 -7.57 -3.53
N VAL A 290 23.91 -6.59 -3.03
CA VAL A 290 23.76 -5.26 -3.64
C VAL A 290 24.28 -4.19 -2.70
N SER A 291 24.78 -3.08 -3.26
CA SER A 291 25.31 -1.98 -2.49
C SER A 291 24.43 -0.74 -2.57
N PRO A 292 24.36 0.09 -1.51
CA PRO A 292 23.62 1.36 -1.56
C PRO A 292 24.18 2.35 -2.58
N ALA A 293 25.45 2.20 -2.97
CA ALA A 293 26.07 3.04 -4.00
C ALA A 293 25.52 2.73 -5.40
N ASP A 294 25.24 1.45 -5.66
CA ASP A 294 24.67 1.00 -6.96
C ASP A 294 23.15 1.18 -6.99
N TYR A 295 22.48 1.07 -5.84
CA TYR A 295 21.04 1.15 -5.66
C TYR A 295 20.70 2.19 -4.58
N PRO A 296 20.83 3.49 -4.89
CA PRO A 296 20.52 4.56 -3.94
C PRO A 296 19.01 4.61 -3.63
N PRO A 297 18.59 5.11 -2.46
CA PRO A 297 17.17 5.11 -2.05
C PRO A 297 16.25 5.93 -2.95
N GLY A 298 16.78 6.87 -3.73
CA GLY A 298 16.04 7.64 -4.74
C GLY A 298 15.05 8.69 -4.20
N LEU A 299 14.60 8.55 -2.97
CA LEU A 299 13.71 9.50 -2.27
C LEU A 299 14.34 9.89 -0.93
N SER A 300 14.22 11.16 -0.55
CA SER A 300 14.73 11.68 0.73
C SER A 300 14.05 11.09 1.98
N LEU A 301 12.91 10.44 1.81
CA LEU A 301 12.20 9.71 2.86
C LEU A 301 12.94 8.47 3.35
N PHE A 302 13.87 7.96 2.57
CA PHE A 302 14.59 6.72 2.86
C PHE A 302 16.08 6.97 3.08
N SER A 303 16.62 6.36 4.12
CA SER A 303 18.05 6.37 4.38
C SER A 303 18.79 5.42 3.43
N GLU A 304 20.11 5.63 3.32
CA GLU A 304 21.00 4.75 2.57
C GLU A 304 20.85 3.30 3.02
N GLY A 305 20.74 2.39 2.05
CA GLY A 305 20.53 0.96 2.29
C GLY A 305 19.06 0.54 2.45
N VAL A 306 18.11 1.45 2.45
CA VAL A 306 16.68 1.12 2.28
C VAL A 306 16.38 1.01 0.79
N TYR A 307 16.12 -0.20 0.33
CA TYR A 307 15.95 -0.51 -1.10
C TYR A 307 14.49 -0.50 -1.55
N HIS A 308 13.67 0.28 -0.89
CA HIS A 308 12.22 0.30 -1.10
C HIS A 308 11.82 0.43 -2.58
N LEU A 309 12.46 1.36 -3.33
CA LEU A 309 12.11 1.55 -4.75
C LEU A 309 12.43 0.33 -5.63
N TYR A 310 13.16 -0.64 -5.11
CA TYR A 310 13.60 -1.82 -5.84
C TYR A 310 12.94 -3.11 -5.33
N ASP A 311 12.01 -3.05 -4.39
CA ASP A 311 11.38 -4.23 -3.80
C ASP A 311 10.77 -5.15 -4.87
N TYR A 312 10.04 -4.61 -5.83
CA TYR A 312 9.50 -5.38 -6.95
C TYR A 312 10.59 -5.78 -7.97
N GLN A 313 11.48 -4.85 -8.31
CA GLN A 313 12.47 -5.02 -9.37
C GLN A 313 13.49 -6.10 -9.04
N PHE A 314 13.95 -6.17 -7.78
CA PHE A 314 14.95 -7.17 -7.37
C PHE A 314 14.45 -8.61 -7.45
N PHE A 315 13.14 -8.82 -7.33
CA PHE A 315 12.50 -10.13 -7.28
C PHE A 315 11.44 -10.33 -8.38
N TYR A 316 11.53 -9.56 -9.45
CA TYR A 316 10.50 -9.47 -10.49
C TYR A 316 10.09 -10.84 -11.04
N ARG A 317 11.05 -11.63 -11.51
CA ARG A 317 10.77 -12.96 -12.10
C ARG A 317 10.23 -13.94 -11.07
N SER A 318 10.77 -13.92 -9.86
CA SER A 318 10.27 -14.78 -8.79
C SER A 318 8.82 -14.46 -8.41
N LEU A 319 8.46 -13.18 -8.37
CA LEU A 319 7.08 -12.77 -8.13
C LEU A 319 6.17 -13.17 -9.30
N GLN A 320 6.61 -12.98 -10.55
CA GLN A 320 5.87 -13.36 -11.75
C GLN A 320 5.57 -14.87 -11.76
N GLU A 321 6.58 -15.70 -11.48
CA GLU A 321 6.42 -17.16 -11.36
C GLU A 321 5.47 -17.54 -10.21
N ASN A 322 5.58 -16.86 -9.06
CA ASN A 322 4.76 -17.15 -7.89
C ASN A 322 3.28 -16.81 -8.11
N VAL A 323 2.95 -15.75 -8.83
CA VAL A 323 1.55 -15.45 -9.19
C VAL A 323 0.93 -16.64 -9.92
N ALA A 324 1.64 -17.22 -10.89
CA ALA A 324 1.17 -18.40 -11.62
C ALA A 324 1.06 -19.65 -10.73
N VAL A 325 2.02 -19.87 -9.82
CA VAL A 325 2.01 -21.00 -8.86
C VAL A 325 0.77 -20.92 -7.96
N ARG A 326 0.52 -19.77 -7.33
CA ARG A 326 -0.63 -19.58 -6.43
C ARG A 326 -1.96 -19.63 -7.16
N LEU A 327 -2.04 -19.06 -8.36
CA LEU A 327 -3.25 -19.16 -9.18
C LEU A 327 -3.55 -20.62 -9.53
N ASN A 328 -2.56 -21.40 -9.92
CA ASN A 328 -2.74 -22.82 -10.20
C ASN A 328 -3.15 -23.61 -8.95
N ALA A 329 -2.60 -23.29 -7.78
CA ALA A 329 -3.01 -23.90 -6.51
C ALA A 329 -4.47 -23.58 -6.18
N TYR A 330 -4.86 -22.32 -6.33
CA TYR A 330 -6.25 -21.87 -6.14
C TYR A 330 -7.21 -22.61 -7.08
N LEU A 331 -6.93 -22.65 -8.38
CA LEU A 331 -7.78 -23.30 -9.36
C LEU A 331 -7.95 -24.80 -9.07
N ARG A 332 -6.86 -25.51 -8.68
CA ARG A 332 -6.95 -26.92 -8.28
C ARG A 332 -7.84 -27.12 -7.07
N ALA A 333 -7.74 -26.25 -6.05
CA ALA A 333 -8.54 -26.34 -4.85
C ALA A 333 -10.05 -26.06 -5.10
N HIS A 334 -10.37 -25.28 -6.13
CA HIS A 334 -11.75 -24.91 -6.47
C HIS A 334 -12.35 -25.77 -7.59
N ALA A 335 -11.55 -26.46 -8.39
CA ALA A 335 -12.05 -27.40 -9.41
C ALA A 335 -12.67 -28.67 -8.79
N ALA A 336 -12.40 -28.96 -7.54
CA ALA A 336 -12.90 -30.13 -6.80
C ALA A 336 -14.17 -29.86 -6.00
N ARG A 337 -14.72 -28.65 -6.06
CA ARG A 337 -15.98 -28.25 -5.45
C ARG A 337 -17.08 -28.16 -6.50
#